data_313475b21413205fa0a1c00ecdecb303
#
_entry.id   313475b21413205fa0a1c00ecdecb303
#
_cell.length_a   1.000
_cell.length_b   1.000
_cell.length_c   1.000
_cell.angle_alpha   90.00
_cell.angle_beta   90.00
_cell.angle_gamma   90.00
#
_symmetry.space_group_name_H-M   'P 1'
#
loop_
_entity.id
_entity.type
_entity.pdbx_description
1 polymer ?
#
loop_
_entity_poly.entity_id
_entity_poly.type
_entity_poly.pdbx_seq_one_letter_code
_entity_poly.pdbx_strand_id
1 'polypeptide(L)'
;PNQQYALRFRDFLRANPDAQHGPGAIYPNHFIHTRLEDFPWRGGALAMHLLRLFSVILSTVTVWGVFALAHTLQPARPGLALAAAAFAGCLPGFLFSSGAVSNDNLAATLGTLILLLALRIYRRGWTPRRGLTLGVLLGLGLLSKVSVLALWPVAALAVFAAAPTASPPPAWRSRIGARALS
;
A
#
# COMPACT_ATOMS: atom_id res chain seq x y z
N PRO A 1 23.17 -9.08 -20.35
CA PRO A 1 23.10 -9.29 -18.88
C PRO A 1 22.57 -10.68 -18.54
N ASN A 2 21.54 -11.17 -19.24
CA ASN A 2 20.91 -12.46 -18.93
C ASN A 2 21.75 -13.70 -19.27
N GLN A 3 22.66 -13.62 -20.26
CA GLN A 3 23.51 -14.76 -20.63
C GLN A 3 24.55 -15.13 -19.57
N GLN A 4 25.11 -14.14 -18.86
CA GLN A 4 26.08 -14.42 -17.79
C GLN A 4 25.44 -15.13 -16.59
N TYR A 5 24.19 -14.80 -16.23
CA TYR A 5 23.44 -15.50 -15.20
C TYR A 5 23.09 -16.93 -15.62
N ALA A 6 22.67 -17.12 -16.87
CA ALA A 6 22.36 -18.43 -17.41
C ALA A 6 23.59 -19.35 -17.48
N LEU A 7 24.76 -18.82 -17.84
CA LEU A 7 26.01 -19.59 -17.89
C LEU A 7 26.45 -20.00 -16.47
N ARG A 8 26.38 -19.11 -15.49
CA ARG A 8 26.72 -19.41 -14.09
C ARG A 8 25.75 -20.41 -13.43
N PHE A 9 24.47 -20.34 -13.76
CA PHE A 9 23.50 -21.32 -13.31
C PHE A 9 23.78 -22.71 -13.92
N ARG A 10 24.17 -22.78 -15.20
CA ARG A 10 24.63 -24.03 -15.83
C ARG A 10 25.88 -24.59 -15.19
N ASP A 11 26.86 -23.74 -14.86
CA ASP A 11 28.09 -24.16 -14.19
C ASP A 11 27.82 -24.67 -12.77
N PHE A 12 26.91 -24.04 -12.04
CA PHE A 12 26.44 -24.52 -10.75
C PHE A 12 25.74 -25.87 -10.86
N LEU A 13 24.85 -26.06 -11.83
CA LEU A 13 24.17 -27.33 -12.06
C LEU A 13 25.15 -28.44 -12.47
N ARG A 14 26.21 -28.12 -13.22
CA ARG A 14 27.29 -29.08 -13.57
C ARG A 14 28.14 -29.44 -12.36
N ALA A 15 28.42 -28.49 -11.46
CA ALA A 15 29.17 -28.73 -10.24
C ALA A 15 28.38 -29.51 -9.17
N ASN A 16 27.05 -29.51 -9.25
CA ASN A 16 26.15 -30.20 -8.35
C ASN A 16 25.15 -31.09 -9.11
N PRO A 17 25.57 -32.24 -9.64
CA PRO A 17 24.69 -33.13 -10.38
C PRO A 17 23.49 -33.63 -9.58
N ASP A 18 23.62 -33.76 -8.26
CA ASP A 18 22.53 -34.15 -7.34
C ASP A 18 21.44 -33.08 -7.22
N ALA A 19 21.74 -31.84 -7.56
CA ALA A 19 20.77 -30.76 -7.61
C ALA A 19 19.73 -30.91 -8.74
N GLN A 20 19.98 -31.82 -9.69
CA GLN A 20 19.11 -32.04 -10.86
C GLN A 20 18.13 -33.21 -10.67
N HIS A 21 18.43 -34.20 -9.81
CA HIS A 21 17.74 -35.50 -9.83
C HIS A 21 17.42 -36.09 -8.44
N GLY A 22 17.67 -35.42 -7.33
CA GLY A 22 17.43 -35.95 -5.98
C GLY A 22 16.07 -35.57 -5.39
N PRO A 23 15.64 -36.20 -4.27
CA PRO A 23 14.48 -35.77 -3.49
C PRO A 23 14.61 -34.36 -2.89
N GLY A 24 15.78 -33.70 -3.04
CA GLY A 24 16.06 -32.30 -2.80
C GLY A 24 16.27 -31.50 -4.06
N ALA A 25 15.71 -31.93 -5.21
CA ALA A 25 15.79 -31.18 -6.46
C ALA A 25 15.54 -29.70 -6.21
N ILE A 26 16.42 -28.86 -6.74
CA ILE A 26 16.39 -27.40 -6.52
C ILE A 26 15.01 -26.91 -6.92
N TYR A 27 14.23 -26.56 -5.92
CA TYR A 27 13.01 -25.80 -6.16
C TYR A 27 13.40 -24.51 -6.92
N PRO A 28 12.64 -24.09 -7.93
CA PRO A 28 12.96 -22.91 -8.73
C PRO A 28 13.10 -21.63 -7.93
N ASN A 29 12.83 -21.68 -6.63
CA ASN A 29 12.92 -20.56 -5.68
C ASN A 29 14.24 -20.51 -4.89
N HIS A 30 15.21 -21.37 -5.14
CA HIS A 30 16.55 -21.24 -4.53
C HIS A 30 17.35 -20.15 -5.25
N PHE A 31 17.49 -19.02 -4.59
CA PHE A 31 18.35 -17.92 -5.02
C PHE A 31 19.79 -18.23 -4.63
N ILE A 32 20.68 -18.33 -5.60
CA ILE A 32 22.11 -18.45 -5.37
C ILE A 32 22.68 -17.05 -5.25
N HIS A 33 23.09 -16.68 -4.05
CA HIS A 33 23.79 -15.45 -3.79
C HIS A 33 25.23 -15.56 -4.32
N THR A 34 25.63 -14.62 -5.15
CA THR A 34 27.00 -14.56 -5.71
C THR A 34 27.68 -13.29 -5.22
N ARG A 35 29.04 -13.24 -5.31
CA ARG A 35 29.83 -12.03 -4.99
C ARG A 35 29.41 -10.78 -5.77
N LEU A 36 28.62 -10.92 -6.83
CA LEU A 36 28.06 -9.78 -7.59
C LEU A 36 26.94 -9.07 -6.83
N GLU A 37 26.43 -9.69 -5.77
CA GLU A 37 25.39 -9.14 -4.89
C GLU A 37 26.01 -8.50 -3.64
N ASP A 38 27.34 -8.59 -3.46
CA ASP A 38 28.05 -7.94 -2.36
C ASP A 38 28.08 -6.42 -2.54
N PHE A 39 28.16 -5.71 -1.42
CA PHE A 39 28.37 -4.27 -1.43
C PHE A 39 29.77 -3.90 -1.97
N PRO A 40 29.88 -2.84 -2.80
CA PRO A 40 28.85 -1.91 -3.26
C PRO A 40 28.00 -2.47 -4.42
N TRP A 41 26.70 -2.43 -4.23
CA TRP A 41 25.73 -2.95 -5.20
C TRP A 41 25.81 -2.21 -6.53
N ARG A 42 25.77 -2.96 -7.64
CA ARG A 42 25.85 -2.42 -9.00
C ARG A 42 24.88 -3.17 -9.92
N GLY A 43 24.45 -2.49 -10.99
CA GLY A 43 23.60 -3.09 -12.01
C GLY A 43 22.32 -3.69 -11.46
N GLY A 44 22.06 -4.96 -11.75
CA GLY A 44 20.83 -5.66 -11.33
C GLY A 44 20.68 -5.80 -9.82
N ALA A 45 21.79 -6.00 -9.07
CA ALA A 45 21.75 -6.09 -7.61
C ALA A 45 21.27 -4.76 -6.98
N LEU A 46 21.78 -3.64 -7.46
CA LEU A 46 21.34 -2.32 -7.01
C LEU A 46 19.84 -2.10 -7.31
N ALA A 47 19.40 -2.43 -8.53
CA ALA A 47 18.01 -2.29 -8.92
C ALA A 47 17.07 -3.10 -7.99
N MET A 48 17.44 -4.35 -7.67
CA MET A 48 16.66 -5.20 -6.76
C MET A 48 16.59 -4.62 -5.34
N HIS A 49 17.70 -4.08 -4.82
CA HIS A 49 17.71 -3.46 -3.49
C HIS A 49 16.86 -2.19 -3.45
N LEU A 50 16.89 -1.36 -4.49
CA LEU A 50 16.04 -0.18 -4.60
C LEU A 50 14.56 -0.54 -4.67
N LEU A 51 14.20 -1.57 -5.45
CA LEU A 51 12.81 -2.06 -5.52
C LEU A 51 12.34 -2.63 -4.18
N ARG A 52 13.19 -3.37 -3.46
CA ARG A 52 12.86 -3.85 -2.11
C ARG A 52 12.68 -2.69 -1.13
N LEU A 53 13.56 -1.70 -1.17
CA LEU A 53 13.43 -0.49 -0.34
C LEU A 53 12.10 0.22 -0.62
N PHE A 54 11.73 0.35 -1.89
CA PHE A 54 10.43 0.91 -2.27
C PHE A 54 9.26 0.09 -1.70
N SER A 55 9.32 -1.24 -1.76
CA SER A 55 8.32 -2.13 -1.14
C SER A 55 8.22 -1.91 0.38
N VAL A 56 9.35 -1.76 1.06
CA VAL A 56 9.38 -1.47 2.51
C VAL A 56 8.72 -0.12 2.82
N ILE A 57 8.98 0.91 2.00
CA ILE A 57 8.33 2.22 2.16
C ILE A 57 6.81 2.10 1.99
N LEU A 58 6.34 1.40 0.97
CA LEU A 58 4.92 1.15 0.76
C LEU A 58 4.28 0.43 1.96
N SER A 59 4.94 -0.60 2.46
CA SER A 59 4.47 -1.35 3.62
C SER A 59 4.43 -0.49 4.90
N THR A 60 5.41 0.41 5.07
CA THR A 60 5.40 1.39 6.17
C THR A 60 4.19 2.33 6.07
N VAL A 61 3.89 2.81 4.86
CA VAL A 61 2.70 3.64 4.62
C VAL A 61 1.42 2.84 4.89
N THR A 62 1.39 1.54 4.58
CA THR A 62 0.26 0.66 4.90
C THR A 62 0.04 0.56 6.41
N VAL A 63 1.08 0.29 7.19
CA VAL A 63 1.00 0.20 8.67
C VAL A 63 0.56 1.53 9.27
N TRP A 64 1.12 2.65 8.80
CA TRP A 64 0.66 3.98 9.18
C TRP A 64 -0.82 4.21 8.82
N GLY A 65 -1.24 3.78 7.64
CA GLY A 65 -2.62 3.85 7.19
C GLY A 65 -3.58 3.06 8.07
N VAL A 66 -3.18 1.86 8.52
CA VAL A 66 -3.94 1.05 9.50
C VAL A 66 -4.07 1.78 10.83
N PHE A 67 -2.97 2.37 11.34
CA PHE A 67 -3.03 3.22 12.53
C PHE A 67 -4.02 4.37 12.36
N ALA A 68 -3.91 5.12 11.28
CA ALA A 68 -4.76 6.28 11.00
C ALA A 68 -6.23 5.90 10.85
N LEU A 69 -6.52 4.73 10.24
CA LEU A 69 -7.85 4.19 10.07
C LEU A 69 -8.46 3.80 11.43
N ALA A 70 -7.74 3.04 12.24
CA ALA A 70 -8.17 2.65 13.58
C ALA A 70 -8.35 3.85 14.50
N HIS A 71 -7.44 4.83 14.47
CA HIS A 71 -7.56 6.07 15.22
C HIS A 71 -8.74 6.93 14.74
N THR A 72 -9.03 6.94 13.45
CA THR A 72 -10.22 7.62 12.93
C THR A 72 -11.50 6.93 13.41
N LEU A 73 -11.52 5.60 13.55
CA LEU A 73 -12.66 4.85 14.08
C LEU A 73 -12.87 5.08 15.58
N GLN A 74 -11.81 5.09 16.37
CA GLN A 74 -11.83 5.19 17.83
C GLN A 74 -10.84 6.24 18.34
N PRO A 75 -11.12 7.54 18.17
CA PRO A 75 -10.19 8.61 18.57
C PRO A 75 -9.87 8.62 20.06
N ALA A 76 -10.83 8.20 20.91
CA ALA A 76 -10.69 8.15 22.36
C ALA A 76 -9.73 7.05 22.85
N ARG A 77 -9.34 6.12 21.97
CA ARG A 77 -8.50 4.96 22.34
C ARG A 77 -7.27 4.83 21.44
N PRO A 78 -6.27 5.72 21.56
CA PRO A 78 -5.07 5.70 20.73
C PRO A 78 -4.26 4.41 20.87
N GLY A 79 -4.29 3.75 22.05
CA GLY A 79 -3.67 2.45 22.27
C GLY A 79 -4.25 1.35 21.39
N LEU A 80 -5.55 1.39 21.08
CA LEU A 80 -6.16 0.43 20.14
C LEU A 80 -5.64 0.63 18.71
N ALA A 81 -5.46 1.88 18.30
CA ALA A 81 -4.90 2.19 16.99
C ALA A 81 -3.44 1.71 16.87
N LEU A 82 -2.66 1.90 17.94
CA LEU A 82 -1.28 1.40 17.99
C LEU A 82 -1.24 -0.14 17.96
N ALA A 83 -2.11 -0.80 18.74
CA ALA A 83 -2.20 -2.27 18.74
C ALA A 83 -2.59 -2.82 17.37
N ALA A 84 -3.54 -2.20 16.67
CA ALA A 84 -3.93 -2.59 15.32
C ALA A 84 -2.77 -2.45 14.31
N ALA A 85 -2.03 -1.34 14.37
CA ALA A 85 -0.87 -1.12 13.52
C ALA A 85 0.27 -2.12 13.82
N ALA A 86 0.55 -2.35 15.10
CA ALA A 86 1.55 -3.32 15.55
C ALA A 86 1.17 -4.74 15.12
N PHE A 87 -0.09 -5.14 15.29
CA PHE A 87 -0.58 -6.43 14.85
C PHE A 87 -0.40 -6.60 13.34
N ALA A 88 -0.85 -5.62 12.53
CA ALA A 88 -0.71 -5.68 11.08
C ALA A 88 0.76 -5.74 10.65
N GLY A 89 1.63 -4.91 11.26
CA GLY A 89 3.06 -4.84 10.94
C GLY A 89 3.84 -6.08 11.37
N CYS A 90 3.38 -6.81 12.41
CA CYS A 90 4.04 -8.02 12.90
C CYS A 90 3.50 -9.32 12.29
N LEU A 91 2.50 -9.27 11.41
CA LEU A 91 2.03 -10.46 10.69
C LEU A 91 3.15 -11.05 9.83
N PRO A 92 3.55 -12.33 10.02
CA PRO A 92 4.67 -12.92 9.27
C PRO A 92 4.49 -12.84 7.75
N GLY A 93 3.28 -13.09 7.25
CA GLY A 93 2.97 -12.97 5.82
C GLY A 93 3.12 -11.55 5.29
N PHE A 94 2.76 -10.53 6.07
CA PHE A 94 2.95 -9.13 5.71
C PHE A 94 4.43 -8.75 5.70
N LEU A 95 5.20 -9.17 6.71
CA LEU A 95 6.65 -8.93 6.78
C LEU A 95 7.37 -9.57 5.59
N PHE A 96 7.02 -10.82 5.26
CA PHE A 96 7.58 -11.49 4.09
C PHE A 96 7.27 -10.73 2.79
N SER A 97 6.02 -10.34 2.58
CA SER A 97 5.61 -9.56 1.41
C SER A 97 6.27 -8.19 1.33
N SER A 98 6.52 -7.56 2.48
CA SER A 98 7.18 -6.24 2.58
C SER A 98 8.60 -6.24 2.01
N GLY A 99 9.33 -7.35 2.16
CA GLY A 99 10.68 -7.55 1.59
C GLY A 99 10.67 -8.02 0.14
N ALA A 100 9.52 -8.44 -0.39
CA ALA A 100 9.39 -8.92 -1.76
C ALA A 100 9.09 -7.78 -2.73
N VAL A 101 9.57 -7.93 -3.97
CA VAL A 101 9.18 -7.04 -5.08
C VAL A 101 7.89 -7.58 -5.68
N SER A 102 6.77 -7.01 -5.25
CA SER A 102 5.43 -7.43 -5.67
C SER A 102 4.51 -6.22 -5.82
N ASN A 103 3.56 -6.29 -6.76
CA ASN A 103 2.47 -5.32 -6.88
C ASN A 103 1.48 -5.40 -5.71
N ASP A 104 1.54 -6.47 -4.90
CA ASP A 104 0.68 -6.65 -3.73
C ASP A 104 0.92 -5.57 -2.68
N ASN A 105 2.18 -5.15 -2.49
CA ASN A 105 2.52 -4.07 -1.56
C ASN A 105 1.88 -2.74 -1.99
N LEU A 106 1.91 -2.43 -3.28
CA LEU A 106 1.26 -1.23 -3.81
C LEU A 106 -0.27 -1.32 -3.69
N ALA A 107 -0.86 -2.47 -4.02
CA ALA A 107 -2.29 -2.70 -3.91
C ALA A 107 -2.78 -2.60 -2.45
N ALA A 108 -2.04 -3.17 -1.49
CA ALA A 108 -2.34 -3.06 -0.06
C ALA A 108 -2.27 -1.62 0.45
N THR A 109 -1.23 -0.87 0.03
CA THR A 109 -1.07 0.55 0.38
C THR A 109 -2.23 1.38 -0.16
N LEU A 110 -2.53 1.27 -1.46
CA LEU A 110 -3.61 2.01 -2.09
C LEU A 110 -4.96 1.62 -1.50
N GLY A 111 -5.21 0.32 -1.26
CA GLY A 111 -6.42 -0.15 -0.61
C GLY A 111 -6.62 0.45 0.79
N THR A 112 -5.57 0.49 1.60
CA THR A 112 -5.62 1.09 2.94
C THR A 112 -5.90 2.59 2.87
N LEU A 113 -5.27 3.32 1.93
CA LEU A 113 -5.51 4.75 1.73
C LEU A 113 -6.92 5.04 1.21
N ILE A 114 -7.46 4.20 0.31
CA ILE A 114 -8.84 4.27 -0.16
C ILE A 114 -9.81 4.14 1.02
N LEU A 115 -9.64 3.11 1.85
CA LEU A 115 -10.48 2.90 3.04
C LEU A 115 -10.39 4.06 4.03
N LEU A 116 -9.18 4.56 4.30
CA LEU A 116 -8.98 5.71 5.18
C LEU A 116 -9.68 6.96 4.64
N LEU A 117 -9.57 7.22 3.34
CA LEU A 117 -10.19 8.38 2.73
C LEU A 117 -11.71 8.23 2.66
N ALA A 118 -12.22 7.04 2.31
CA ALA A 118 -13.65 6.72 2.34
C ALA A 118 -14.25 6.95 3.75
N LEU A 119 -13.58 6.47 4.79
CA LEU A 119 -13.99 6.69 6.18
C LEU A 119 -13.98 8.18 6.55
N ARG A 120 -12.97 8.94 6.09
CA ARG A 120 -12.92 10.40 6.31
C ARG A 120 -14.03 11.14 5.58
N ILE A 121 -14.38 10.73 4.36
CA ILE A 121 -15.51 11.28 3.61
C ILE A 121 -16.81 10.99 4.35
N TYR A 122 -17.03 9.74 4.78
CA TYR A 122 -18.20 9.36 5.53
C TYR A 122 -18.39 10.20 6.80
N ARG A 123 -17.30 10.41 7.59
CA ARG A 123 -17.38 11.13 8.88
C ARG A 123 -17.36 12.64 8.78
N ARG A 124 -16.61 13.20 7.83
CA ARG A 124 -16.36 14.66 7.72
C ARG A 124 -17.04 15.31 6.52
N GLY A 125 -17.84 14.53 5.81
CA GLY A 125 -18.53 14.97 4.62
C GLY A 125 -17.66 14.97 3.35
N TRP A 126 -18.35 15.02 2.22
CA TRP A 126 -17.74 15.04 0.90
C TRP A 126 -17.21 16.44 0.55
N THR A 127 -16.06 16.50 -0.09
CA THR A 127 -15.54 17.73 -0.72
C THR A 127 -14.96 17.37 -2.09
N PRO A 128 -14.95 18.31 -3.08
CA PRO A 128 -14.41 18.03 -4.41
C PRO A 128 -12.96 17.52 -4.37
N ARG A 129 -12.12 18.07 -3.48
CA ARG A 129 -10.73 17.62 -3.31
C ARG A 129 -10.66 16.18 -2.82
N ARG A 130 -11.48 15.79 -1.83
CA ARG A 130 -11.53 14.41 -1.34
C ARG A 130 -12.06 13.46 -2.40
N GLY A 131 -13.08 13.87 -3.14
CA GLY A 131 -13.64 13.11 -4.26
C GLY A 131 -12.60 12.86 -5.35
N LEU A 132 -11.88 13.91 -5.78
CA LEU A 132 -10.80 13.78 -6.76
C LEU A 132 -9.70 12.83 -6.26
N THR A 133 -9.23 13.01 -5.03
CA THR A 133 -8.20 12.13 -4.45
C THR A 133 -8.67 10.68 -4.37
N LEU A 134 -9.93 10.43 -3.98
CA LEU A 134 -10.52 9.10 -3.95
C LEU A 134 -10.56 8.47 -5.35
N GLY A 135 -10.99 9.23 -6.36
CA GLY A 135 -11.00 8.77 -7.75
C GLY A 135 -9.61 8.41 -8.27
N VAL A 136 -8.60 9.24 -7.98
CA VAL A 136 -7.20 8.96 -8.34
C VAL A 136 -6.70 7.69 -7.64
N LEU A 137 -6.96 7.52 -6.33
CA LEU A 137 -6.54 6.32 -5.59
C LEU A 137 -7.23 5.06 -6.12
N LEU A 138 -8.53 5.14 -6.45
CA LEU A 138 -9.28 4.01 -7.03
C LEU A 138 -8.73 3.63 -8.41
N GLY A 139 -8.42 4.62 -9.26
CA GLY A 139 -7.82 4.41 -10.58
C GLY A 139 -6.44 3.76 -10.48
N LEU A 140 -5.54 4.31 -9.64
CA LEU A 140 -4.22 3.74 -9.41
C LEU A 140 -4.31 2.34 -8.79
N GLY A 141 -5.25 2.12 -7.88
CA GLY A 141 -5.49 0.82 -7.27
C GLY A 141 -5.89 -0.23 -8.31
N LEU A 142 -6.79 0.11 -9.22
CA LEU A 142 -7.22 -0.77 -10.31
C LEU A 142 -6.07 -1.10 -11.27
N LEU A 143 -5.24 -0.11 -11.60
CA LEU A 143 -4.03 -0.31 -12.41
C LEU A 143 -3.00 -1.21 -11.73
N SER A 144 -2.90 -1.14 -10.39
CA SER A 144 -2.01 -2.00 -9.62
C SER A 144 -2.51 -3.45 -9.56
N LYS A 145 -3.78 -3.63 -9.22
CA LYS A 145 -4.37 -4.98 -9.08
C LYS A 145 -5.89 -4.93 -9.21
N VAL A 146 -6.44 -5.78 -10.07
CA VAL A 146 -7.90 -5.86 -10.30
C VAL A 146 -8.70 -6.13 -9.02
N SER A 147 -8.12 -6.84 -8.04
CA SER A 147 -8.78 -7.10 -6.74
C SER A 147 -9.17 -5.82 -5.97
N VAL A 148 -8.53 -4.68 -6.24
CA VAL A 148 -8.89 -3.38 -5.64
C VAL A 148 -10.27 -2.91 -6.10
N LEU A 149 -10.81 -3.46 -7.19
CA LEU A 149 -12.18 -3.20 -7.65
C LEU A 149 -13.22 -3.51 -6.56
N ALA A 150 -12.94 -4.48 -5.69
CA ALA A 150 -13.80 -4.81 -4.55
C ALA A 150 -14.01 -3.64 -3.56
N LEU A 151 -13.13 -2.62 -3.58
CA LEU A 151 -13.27 -1.42 -2.74
C LEU A 151 -14.17 -0.34 -3.36
N TRP A 152 -14.54 -0.46 -4.63
CA TRP A 152 -15.40 0.52 -5.30
C TRP A 152 -16.80 0.64 -4.67
N PRO A 153 -17.51 -0.46 -4.36
CA PRO A 153 -18.78 -0.39 -3.63
C PRO A 153 -18.63 0.29 -2.27
N VAL A 154 -17.54 0.01 -1.55
CA VAL A 154 -17.28 0.62 -0.24
C VAL A 154 -17.05 2.13 -0.37
N ALA A 155 -16.27 2.54 -1.37
CA ALA A 155 -16.02 3.95 -1.65
C ALA A 155 -17.31 4.69 -2.08
N ALA A 156 -18.11 4.07 -2.94
CA ALA A 156 -19.41 4.61 -3.35
C ALA A 156 -20.35 4.77 -2.15
N LEU A 157 -20.48 3.72 -1.33
CA LEU A 157 -21.31 3.78 -0.11
C LEU A 157 -20.87 4.91 0.83
N ALA A 158 -19.56 5.09 1.01
CA ALA A 158 -19.02 6.16 1.85
C ALA A 158 -19.35 7.56 1.32
N VAL A 159 -19.38 7.74 0.00
CA VAL A 159 -19.74 9.02 -0.63
C VAL A 159 -21.25 9.27 -0.50
N PHE A 160 -22.10 8.26 -0.77
CA PHE A 160 -23.56 8.40 -0.69
C PHE A 160 -24.06 8.57 0.75
N ALA A 161 -23.42 7.89 1.71
CA ALA A 161 -23.75 7.99 3.13
C ALA A 161 -22.98 9.12 3.86
N ALA A 162 -22.20 9.93 3.12
CA ALA A 162 -21.43 11.01 3.71
C ALA A 162 -22.35 12.02 4.42
N ALA A 163 -21.98 12.40 5.64
CA ALA A 163 -22.67 13.47 6.34
C ALA A 163 -22.69 14.75 5.48
N PRO A 164 -23.82 15.48 5.43
CA PRO A 164 -23.85 16.76 4.76
C PRO A 164 -22.72 17.63 5.28
N THR A 165 -21.87 18.14 4.42
CA THR A 165 -20.90 19.15 4.82
C THR A 165 -21.71 20.33 5.33
N ALA A 166 -21.57 20.70 6.59
CA ALA A 166 -22.06 21.97 7.09
C ALA A 166 -21.30 23.07 6.34
N SER A 167 -21.83 23.47 5.20
CA SER A 167 -21.35 24.64 4.48
C SER A 167 -21.60 25.82 5.41
N PRO A 168 -20.59 26.61 5.81
CA PRO A 168 -20.88 27.88 6.48
C PRO A 168 -21.83 28.63 5.56
N PRO A 169 -22.90 29.26 6.11
CA PRO A 169 -23.85 29.99 5.28
C PRO A 169 -23.05 30.98 4.42
N PRO A 170 -23.32 31.07 3.12
CA PRO A 170 -22.56 31.92 2.25
C PRO A 170 -22.56 33.34 2.81
N ALA A 171 -21.39 33.99 2.84
CA ALA A 171 -21.13 35.26 3.51
C ALA A 171 -22.10 36.41 3.13
N TRP A 172 -22.86 36.26 2.02
CA TRP A 172 -23.92 37.21 1.64
C TRP A 172 -25.15 37.10 2.56
N ARG A 173 -25.47 35.94 3.17
CA ARG A 173 -26.61 35.79 4.08
C ARG A 173 -26.38 36.53 5.40
N SER A 174 -25.16 36.60 5.89
CA SER A 174 -24.80 37.38 7.06
C SER A 174 -24.89 38.89 6.82
N ARG A 175 -24.68 39.35 5.58
CA ARG A 175 -24.77 40.77 5.20
C ARG A 175 -26.20 41.25 5.05
N ILE A 176 -27.15 40.38 4.71
CA ILE A 176 -28.58 40.77 4.56
C ILE A 176 -29.22 40.90 5.97
N GLY A 177 -28.88 40.00 6.89
CA GLY A 177 -29.39 40.11 8.28
C GLY A 177 -28.92 41.35 9.03
N ALA A 178 -27.69 41.80 8.77
CA ALA A 178 -27.14 42.99 9.38
C ALA A 178 -27.72 44.31 8.83
N ARG A 179 -28.23 44.29 7.59
CA ARG A 179 -28.88 45.48 6.97
C ARG A 179 -30.37 45.57 7.24
N ALA A 180 -31.02 44.52 7.72
CA ALA A 180 -32.43 44.50 8.07
C ALA A 180 -32.73 44.95 9.50
N LEU A 181 -31.70 45.20 10.29
CA LEU A 181 -31.78 45.63 11.71
C LEU A 181 -31.21 47.03 11.95
N SER A 182 -30.84 47.73 10.89
CA SER A 182 -30.50 49.16 10.87
C SER A 182 -31.58 49.98 10.17
#